data_4b1717c113aaf75dfe237c2e23324c7d
#
_entry.id   4b1717c113aaf75dfe237c2e23324c7d
#
_cell.length_a   1.000
_cell.length_b   1.000
_cell.length_c   1.000
_cell.angle_alpha   90.00
_cell.angle_beta   90.00
_cell.angle_gamma   90.00
#
_symmetry.space_group_name_H-M   'P 1'
#
loop_
_entity.id
_entity.type
_entity.pdbx_description
1 polymer ?
#
loop_
_entity_poly.entity_id
_entity_poly.type
_entity_poly.pdbx_seq_one_letter_code
_entity_poly.pdbx_strand_id
1 'polypeptide(L)'
;MSKFKLTKAGRAVVGVVLAVAVAVGVVGGIKGGVIKFDKKKPTTSKPGTSISTDKPSNSAGDDTINLSLDEWAGWLSCVTANGGLTTQPGSVFDQLGIKVNINVINDATESSNALISGDLQAAGYTTNRVAFLSQKFTDAGKNVIMPIFTNYSYGGDGIIASTQFADVNSWVNAKIGVPEFSEAETLVAWFVNNSSLSDADKATIMNNLIMFGTADDTAKAYFAGQIDVAATWEPYLTQAKTYTNSTVVFDTKSSSSLVMDGIVFDADWAAAHEDTVKKFVQGILMSYDQPINYNAAREVFPMYSTSSDADIDATYANAKMASWKDNYNILNDTAPMIYNQMCDIWEGLGETVNRDLVNTLFDTTYIDALKSDFKSTSAANATTKVTVSDETRANITQQVTGNLDYDAMLSKTANVTFVPDSSVFTDQASAASVLNDFVNIAKTLDGTMIVINGNINANNQTEFGVQLSANRAQTVANYLASQGIDQNRLIVTGSGNAKYQADKAAGALSSDASVYQSTDISFMRIEN
;
A
#
# COMPACT_ATOMS: atom_id res chain seq x y z
N MET A 1 2.73 -22.75 4.72
CA MET A 1 1.85 -22.06 3.75
C MET A 1 2.15 -22.56 2.35
N SER A 2 1.14 -23.03 1.62
CA SER A 2 1.32 -23.38 0.20
C SER A 2 1.50 -22.07 -0.57
N LYS A 3 2.67 -21.89 -1.21
CA LYS A 3 2.93 -20.71 -2.05
C LYS A 3 2.25 -20.93 -3.40
N PHE A 4 1.24 -20.12 -3.73
CA PHE A 4 0.62 -20.13 -5.05
C PHE A 4 1.49 -19.37 -6.04
N LYS A 5 1.76 -19.99 -7.20
CA LYS A 5 2.50 -19.36 -8.31
C LYS A 5 1.58 -19.20 -9.51
N LEU A 6 1.34 -17.97 -9.93
CA LEU A 6 0.77 -17.65 -11.22
C LEU A 6 1.80 -17.82 -12.33
N THR A 7 1.43 -18.45 -13.43
CA THR A 7 2.31 -18.54 -14.60
C THR A 7 2.15 -17.28 -15.46
N LYS A 8 3.27 -16.77 -16.01
CA LYS A 8 3.24 -15.61 -16.95
C LYS A 8 2.28 -15.81 -18.14
N ALA A 9 2.09 -17.06 -18.58
CA ALA A 9 1.15 -17.40 -19.64
C ALA A 9 -0.33 -17.23 -19.23
N GLY A 10 -0.68 -17.45 -17.97
CA GLY A 10 -2.06 -17.25 -17.48
C GLY A 10 -2.47 -15.77 -17.45
N ARG A 11 -1.51 -14.89 -17.18
CA ARG A 11 -1.74 -13.43 -17.17
C ARG A 11 -2.00 -12.87 -18.57
N ALA A 12 -1.25 -13.33 -19.58
CA ALA A 12 -1.37 -12.83 -20.97
C ALA A 12 -2.68 -13.23 -21.67
N VAL A 13 -3.25 -14.41 -21.33
CA VAL A 13 -4.45 -14.92 -22.00
C VAL A 13 -5.71 -14.15 -21.59
N VAL A 14 -5.79 -13.70 -20.35
CA VAL A 14 -6.97 -12.98 -19.83
C VAL A 14 -7.02 -11.56 -20.37
N GLY A 15 -5.88 -10.87 -20.47
CA GLY A 15 -5.79 -9.51 -21.02
C GLY A 15 -6.22 -9.44 -22.50
N VAL A 16 -5.83 -10.44 -23.30
CA VAL A 16 -6.17 -10.49 -24.73
C VAL A 16 -7.65 -10.77 -24.97
N VAL A 17 -8.30 -11.60 -24.14
CA VAL A 17 -9.73 -11.93 -24.30
C VAL A 17 -10.62 -10.74 -23.93
N LEU A 18 -10.22 -9.91 -22.95
CA LEU A 18 -10.99 -8.72 -22.55
C LEU A 18 -10.80 -7.54 -23.49
N ALA A 19 -9.60 -7.33 -24.03
CA ALA A 19 -9.38 -6.30 -25.06
C ALA A 19 -10.24 -6.55 -26.31
N VAL A 20 -10.47 -7.81 -26.66
CA VAL A 20 -11.38 -8.19 -27.76
C VAL A 20 -12.86 -8.02 -27.38
N ALA A 21 -13.24 -8.29 -26.12
CA ALA A 21 -14.61 -8.12 -25.64
C ALA A 21 -15.02 -6.65 -25.52
N VAL A 22 -14.10 -5.76 -25.10
CA VAL A 22 -14.32 -4.31 -25.05
C VAL A 22 -14.53 -3.72 -26.46
N ALA A 23 -13.78 -4.21 -27.45
CA ALA A 23 -13.95 -3.77 -28.85
C ALA A 23 -15.28 -4.23 -29.47
N VAL A 24 -15.89 -5.32 -29.00
CA VAL A 24 -17.17 -5.86 -29.51
C VAL A 24 -18.38 -5.33 -28.72
N GLY A 25 -18.23 -5.02 -27.40
CA GLY A 25 -19.32 -4.53 -26.55
C GLY A 25 -19.76 -3.09 -26.83
N VAL A 26 -18.88 -2.25 -27.37
CA VAL A 26 -19.20 -0.85 -27.74
C VAL A 26 -20.04 -0.73 -29.01
N VAL A 27 -20.14 -1.78 -29.85
CA VAL A 27 -20.88 -1.75 -31.10
C VAL A 27 -22.37 -2.09 -30.93
N GLY A 28 -22.80 -2.62 -29.77
CA GLY A 28 -24.16 -3.16 -29.57
C GLY A 28 -25.21 -2.25 -28.91
N GLY A 29 -24.87 -1.06 -28.42
CA GLY A 29 -25.71 -0.32 -27.47
C GLY A 29 -26.20 1.08 -27.83
N ILE A 30 -26.03 1.61 -29.05
CA ILE A 30 -26.54 2.96 -29.39
C ILE A 30 -27.38 2.91 -30.68
N LYS A 31 -28.68 2.76 -30.52
CA LYS A 31 -29.64 3.20 -31.51
C LYS A 31 -30.10 4.62 -31.21
N GLY A 32 -29.57 5.59 -31.93
CA GLY A 32 -30.04 6.97 -31.88
C GLY A 32 -28.93 8.01 -31.90
N GLY A 33 -28.47 8.38 -33.11
CA GLY A 33 -27.56 9.51 -33.29
C GLY A 33 -26.21 9.12 -33.89
N VAL A 34 -26.13 9.21 -35.24
CA VAL A 34 -24.90 8.92 -35.98
C VAL A 34 -23.87 10.01 -35.73
N ILE A 35 -22.86 9.75 -34.91
CA ILE A 35 -21.61 10.49 -34.98
C ILE A 35 -20.66 9.65 -35.85
N LYS A 36 -20.37 10.12 -37.03
CA LYS A 36 -19.37 9.54 -37.93
C LYS A 36 -17.99 9.84 -37.36
N PHE A 37 -17.32 8.81 -36.82
CA PHE A 37 -15.90 8.85 -36.59
C PHE A 37 -15.16 8.43 -37.86
N ASP A 38 -14.41 9.36 -38.46
CA ASP A 38 -13.48 9.04 -39.53
C ASP A 38 -12.45 8.04 -39.01
N LYS A 39 -12.37 6.88 -39.69
CA LYS A 39 -11.33 5.89 -39.47
C LYS A 39 -9.98 6.47 -39.89
N LYS A 40 -9.31 7.22 -39.01
CA LYS A 40 -7.85 7.37 -39.06
C LYS A 40 -7.24 6.09 -38.49
N LYS A 41 -6.44 5.40 -39.33
CA LYS A 41 -5.52 4.35 -38.92
C LYS A 41 -4.85 4.75 -37.61
N PRO A 42 -4.69 3.85 -36.62
CA PRO A 42 -3.87 4.13 -35.45
C PRO A 42 -2.47 4.45 -35.97
N THR A 43 -2.10 5.70 -35.98
CA THR A 43 -0.70 6.06 -35.92
C THR A 43 -0.28 5.66 -34.54
N THR A 44 0.60 4.67 -34.47
CA THR A 44 1.43 4.44 -33.30
C THR A 44 2.15 5.73 -32.98
N SER A 45 1.50 6.59 -32.21
CA SER A 45 2.21 7.66 -31.51
C SER A 45 3.00 6.95 -30.42
N LYS A 46 4.30 6.80 -30.64
CA LYS A 46 5.23 6.63 -29.56
C LYS A 46 4.89 7.68 -28.51
N PRO A 47 4.72 7.33 -27.23
CA PRO A 47 4.86 8.29 -26.17
C PRO A 47 6.34 8.66 -26.16
N GLY A 48 6.67 9.68 -26.83
CA GLY A 48 8.05 10.14 -26.93
C GLY A 48 8.10 11.55 -26.40
N THR A 49 8.28 11.70 -25.10
CA THR A 49 9.19 12.73 -24.64
C THR A 49 10.57 12.08 -24.75
N SER A 50 11.24 12.35 -25.87
CA SER A 50 12.64 11.98 -26.03
C SER A 50 13.39 12.58 -24.85
N ILE A 51 13.93 11.73 -23.96
CA ILE A 51 15.10 12.08 -23.18
C ILE A 51 16.03 12.76 -24.19
N SER A 52 16.46 13.99 -23.90
CA SER A 52 17.49 14.65 -24.69
C SER A 52 18.59 13.63 -24.91
N THR A 53 18.80 13.22 -26.18
CA THR A 53 19.81 12.23 -26.56
C THR A 53 21.22 12.81 -26.50
N ASP A 54 21.39 13.99 -25.95
CA ASP A 54 22.67 14.45 -25.47
C ASP A 54 23.01 13.66 -24.21
N LYS A 55 23.64 12.48 -24.40
CA LYS A 55 24.23 11.68 -23.35
C LYS A 55 24.94 12.63 -22.38
N PRO A 56 24.47 12.76 -21.10
CA PRO A 56 25.34 13.31 -20.09
C PRO A 56 26.54 12.38 -20.05
N SER A 57 27.70 12.88 -20.45
CA SER A 57 28.92 12.11 -20.26
C SER A 57 29.14 12.05 -18.75
N ASN A 58 28.84 10.89 -18.14
CA ASN A 58 29.24 10.60 -16.77
C ASN A 58 30.78 10.57 -16.73
N SER A 59 31.39 11.77 -16.69
CA SER A 59 32.75 11.91 -16.25
C SER A 59 32.75 11.75 -14.73
N ALA A 60 33.59 10.88 -14.19
CA ALA A 60 33.88 10.81 -12.78
C ALA A 60 34.22 12.23 -12.30
N GLY A 61 33.29 12.91 -11.59
CA GLY A 61 33.41 14.31 -11.16
C GLY A 61 32.18 15.18 -11.38
N ASP A 62 31.09 14.69 -11.96
CA ASP A 62 29.82 15.44 -12.04
C ASP A 62 28.92 15.08 -10.87
N ASP A 63 28.74 16.03 -9.94
CA ASP A 63 27.87 15.90 -8.74
C ASP A 63 26.38 16.08 -9.05
N THR A 64 25.98 16.11 -10.32
CA THR A 64 24.59 16.30 -10.72
C THR A 64 23.78 15.03 -10.55
N ILE A 65 22.63 15.14 -9.86
CA ILE A 65 21.68 14.04 -9.69
C ILE A 65 20.65 14.12 -10.83
N ASN A 66 20.67 13.16 -11.76
CA ASN A 66 19.56 12.93 -12.68
C ASN A 66 18.57 11.99 -11.97
N LEU A 67 17.42 12.54 -11.57
CA LEU A 67 16.38 11.88 -10.80
C LEU A 67 15.19 11.57 -11.69
N SER A 68 14.70 10.33 -11.73
CA SER A 68 13.38 10.06 -12.30
C SER A 68 12.29 10.05 -11.23
N LEU A 69 11.14 10.61 -11.59
CA LEU A 69 9.89 10.56 -10.80
C LEU A 69 8.75 10.18 -11.75
N ASP A 70 7.76 9.48 -11.27
CA ASP A 70 6.48 9.30 -11.95
C ASP A 70 5.50 10.44 -11.55
N GLU A 71 4.33 10.46 -12.20
CA GLU A 71 3.30 11.47 -11.91
C GLU A 71 2.51 11.12 -10.66
N TRP A 72 3.07 11.42 -9.49
CA TRP A 72 2.46 11.26 -8.19
C TRP A 72 2.61 12.53 -7.34
N ALA A 73 1.53 12.91 -6.64
CA ALA A 73 1.50 14.13 -5.82
C ALA A 73 2.56 14.16 -4.70
N GLY A 74 2.90 13.02 -4.14
CA GLY A 74 3.90 12.92 -3.06
C GLY A 74 5.29 13.41 -3.46
N TRP A 75 5.63 13.43 -4.76
CA TRP A 75 6.90 13.96 -5.26
C TRP A 75 6.96 15.49 -5.33
N LEU A 76 5.88 16.20 -4.99
CA LEU A 76 5.89 17.68 -4.94
C LEU A 76 6.93 18.24 -3.96
N SER A 77 7.34 17.47 -2.95
CA SER A 77 8.47 17.80 -2.07
C SER A 77 9.79 17.93 -2.85
N CYS A 78 10.07 16.99 -3.77
CA CYS A 78 11.25 17.04 -4.63
C CYS A 78 11.20 18.24 -5.58
N VAL A 79 10.03 18.49 -6.19
CA VAL A 79 9.80 19.63 -7.09
C VAL A 79 9.97 20.95 -6.36
N THR A 80 9.43 21.06 -5.13
CA THR A 80 9.57 22.25 -4.28
C THR A 80 11.03 22.48 -3.88
N ALA A 81 11.76 21.41 -3.50
CA ALA A 81 13.18 21.51 -3.19
C ALA A 81 14.02 21.98 -4.38
N ASN A 82 13.65 21.58 -5.61
CA ASN A 82 14.38 21.87 -6.84
C ASN A 82 13.96 23.20 -7.51
N GLY A 83 12.71 23.59 -7.34
CA GLY A 83 12.13 24.79 -7.95
C GLY A 83 11.66 24.63 -9.40
N GLY A 84 11.83 23.45 -10.03
CA GLY A 84 11.46 23.15 -11.42
C GLY A 84 12.11 21.84 -11.91
N LEU A 85 12.14 21.62 -13.23
CA LEU A 85 12.80 20.47 -13.84
C LEU A 85 14.31 20.42 -13.56
N THR A 86 14.96 21.57 -13.44
CA THR A 86 16.35 21.70 -13.01
C THR A 86 16.44 22.57 -11.79
N THR A 87 17.51 22.45 -11.00
CA THR A 87 17.72 23.28 -9.80
C THR A 87 17.67 24.76 -10.14
N GLN A 88 16.67 25.47 -9.60
CA GLN A 88 16.45 26.87 -9.84
C GLN A 88 17.18 27.73 -8.81
N PRO A 89 17.68 28.93 -9.20
CA PRO A 89 18.32 29.88 -8.28
C PRO A 89 17.41 30.21 -7.10
N GLY A 90 17.94 30.07 -5.87
CA GLY A 90 17.24 30.34 -4.63
C GLY A 90 16.37 29.17 -4.13
N SER A 91 16.25 28.05 -4.87
CA SER A 91 15.62 26.84 -4.42
C SER A 91 16.39 26.20 -3.24
N VAL A 92 15.79 25.25 -2.54
CA VAL A 92 16.44 24.58 -1.40
C VAL A 92 17.72 23.85 -1.86
N PHE A 93 17.67 23.15 -2.98
CA PHE A 93 18.86 22.46 -3.52
C PHE A 93 19.95 23.43 -3.98
N ASP A 94 19.59 24.60 -4.56
CA ASP A 94 20.56 25.65 -4.91
C ASP A 94 21.27 26.20 -3.66
N GLN A 95 20.51 26.48 -2.59
CA GLN A 95 21.06 26.93 -1.31
C GLN A 95 22.02 25.91 -0.68
N LEU A 96 21.79 24.62 -0.90
CA LEU A 96 22.67 23.54 -0.45
C LEU A 96 23.83 23.26 -1.42
N GLY A 97 23.85 23.92 -2.57
CA GLY A 97 24.90 23.82 -3.57
C GLY A 97 24.92 22.49 -4.33
N ILE A 98 23.76 21.85 -4.50
CA ILE A 98 23.61 20.64 -5.32
C ILE A 98 22.77 20.91 -6.57
N LYS A 99 22.96 20.09 -7.58
CA LYS A 99 22.23 20.16 -8.85
C LYS A 99 21.41 18.90 -9.05
N VAL A 100 20.12 19.08 -9.33
CA VAL A 100 19.18 17.99 -9.59
C VAL A 100 18.43 18.25 -10.89
N ASN A 101 18.42 17.28 -11.79
CA ASN A 101 17.61 17.27 -13.00
C ASN A 101 16.47 16.27 -12.80
N ILE A 102 15.22 16.71 -12.79
CA ILE A 102 14.05 15.85 -12.67
C ILE A 102 13.62 15.41 -14.07
N ASN A 103 13.47 14.09 -14.23
CA ASN A 103 12.98 13.44 -15.44
C ASN A 103 11.68 12.72 -15.09
N VAL A 104 10.57 13.09 -15.75
CA VAL A 104 9.28 12.41 -15.51
C VAL A 104 9.22 11.14 -16.35
N ILE A 105 9.23 9.98 -15.69
CA ILE A 105 9.21 8.65 -16.31
C ILE A 105 8.19 7.78 -15.56
N ASN A 106 7.01 7.60 -16.17
CA ASN A 106 5.91 6.84 -15.55
C ASN A 106 6.10 5.32 -15.59
N ASP A 107 6.91 4.81 -16.53
CA ASP A 107 7.21 3.39 -16.64
C ASP A 107 8.41 3.00 -15.76
N ALA A 108 8.15 2.17 -14.74
CA ALA A 108 9.18 1.71 -13.81
C ALA A 108 10.25 0.84 -14.49
N THR A 109 9.91 0.16 -15.58
CA THR A 109 10.88 -0.63 -16.36
C THR A 109 11.82 0.30 -17.11
N GLU A 110 11.31 1.39 -17.70
CA GLU A 110 12.12 2.40 -18.38
C GLU A 110 13.05 3.11 -17.39
N SER A 111 12.51 3.61 -16.26
CA SER A 111 13.31 4.30 -15.24
C SER A 111 14.37 3.39 -14.62
N SER A 112 14.06 2.10 -14.34
CA SER A 112 15.04 1.14 -13.83
C SER A 112 16.13 0.79 -14.85
N ASN A 113 15.82 0.74 -16.15
CA ASN A 113 16.84 0.57 -17.19
C ASN A 113 17.80 1.75 -17.22
N ALA A 114 17.27 2.97 -17.10
CA ALA A 114 18.10 4.19 -17.08
C ALA A 114 18.98 4.28 -15.81
N LEU A 115 18.48 3.80 -14.65
CA LEU A 115 19.28 3.70 -13.43
C LEU A 115 20.39 2.64 -13.57
N ILE A 116 20.08 1.48 -14.18
CA ILE A 116 21.04 0.41 -14.44
C ILE A 116 22.14 0.87 -15.40
N SER A 117 21.78 1.60 -16.48
CA SER A 117 22.75 2.13 -17.45
C SER A 117 23.61 3.27 -16.92
N GLY A 118 23.21 3.91 -15.79
CA GLY A 118 23.88 5.08 -15.22
C GLY A 118 23.45 6.40 -15.86
N ASP A 119 22.43 6.40 -16.72
CA ASP A 119 21.83 7.64 -17.25
C ASP A 119 21.08 8.41 -16.14
N LEU A 120 20.58 7.69 -15.12
CA LEU A 120 20.04 8.23 -13.88
C LEU A 120 20.95 7.85 -12.70
N GLN A 121 21.06 8.76 -11.73
CA GLN A 121 21.71 8.53 -10.44
C GLN A 121 20.70 8.13 -9.37
N ALA A 122 19.44 8.54 -9.55
CA ALA A 122 18.37 8.26 -8.60
C ALA A 122 17.01 8.07 -9.29
N ALA A 123 16.11 7.34 -8.61
CA ALA A 123 14.73 7.13 -9.06
C ALA A 123 13.77 7.08 -7.88
N GLY A 124 12.59 7.70 -8.03
CA GLY A 124 11.49 7.57 -7.09
C GLY A 124 10.77 6.23 -7.27
N TYR A 125 10.67 5.44 -6.21
CA TYR A 125 9.94 4.17 -6.20
C TYR A 125 9.24 3.93 -4.88
N THR A 126 8.14 3.22 -4.94
CA THR A 126 7.52 2.62 -3.75
C THR A 126 8.33 1.41 -3.27
N THR A 127 8.17 1.02 -2.00
CA THR A 127 8.73 -0.23 -1.46
C THR A 127 8.25 -1.45 -2.27
N ASN A 128 6.99 -1.44 -2.72
CA ASN A 128 6.38 -2.46 -3.56
C ASN A 128 7.15 -2.63 -4.88
N ARG A 129 7.43 -1.52 -5.52
CA ARG A 129 8.10 -1.46 -6.83
C ARG A 129 9.57 -1.86 -6.74
N VAL A 130 10.26 -1.46 -5.68
CA VAL A 130 11.65 -1.89 -5.46
C VAL A 130 11.72 -3.40 -5.23
N ALA A 131 10.78 -3.98 -4.47
CA ALA A 131 10.71 -5.43 -4.29
C ALA A 131 10.52 -6.16 -5.64
N PHE A 132 9.63 -5.66 -6.51
CA PHE A 132 9.44 -6.17 -7.87
C PHE A 132 10.72 -6.08 -8.72
N LEU A 133 11.42 -4.95 -8.68
CA LEU A 133 12.62 -4.68 -9.48
C LEU A 133 13.89 -5.31 -8.91
N SER A 134 13.85 -5.85 -7.69
CA SER A 134 15.03 -6.29 -6.94
C SER A 134 15.89 -7.33 -7.68
N GLN A 135 15.26 -8.32 -8.32
CA GLN A 135 15.98 -9.32 -9.11
C GLN A 135 16.61 -8.70 -10.36
N LYS A 136 15.93 -7.76 -11.00
CA LYS A 136 16.43 -7.04 -12.17
C LYS A 136 17.71 -6.26 -11.88
N PHE A 137 17.75 -5.56 -10.72
CA PHE A 137 18.98 -4.89 -10.28
C PHE A 137 20.10 -5.88 -10.02
N THR A 138 19.80 -7.00 -9.36
CA THR A 138 20.76 -8.07 -9.08
C THR A 138 21.32 -8.69 -10.35
N ASP A 139 20.46 -9.03 -11.31
CA ASP A 139 20.87 -9.64 -12.59
C ASP A 139 21.76 -8.70 -13.41
N ALA A 140 21.55 -7.39 -13.25
CA ALA A 140 22.39 -6.36 -13.89
C ALA A 140 23.68 -6.05 -13.11
N GLY A 141 23.89 -6.65 -11.92
CA GLY A 141 25.01 -6.33 -11.04
C GLY A 141 24.95 -4.90 -10.48
N LYS A 142 23.74 -4.31 -10.42
CA LYS A 142 23.51 -2.95 -9.92
C LYS A 142 23.15 -2.99 -8.44
N ASN A 143 24.01 -2.40 -7.59
CA ASN A 143 23.70 -2.15 -6.19
C ASN A 143 22.88 -0.87 -6.05
N VAL A 144 21.88 -0.91 -5.19
CA VAL A 144 21.01 0.24 -4.92
C VAL A 144 20.80 0.44 -3.44
N ILE A 145 20.63 1.70 -3.01
CA ILE A 145 20.26 2.09 -1.66
C ILE A 145 19.04 3.00 -1.69
N MET A 146 18.26 3.00 -0.63
CA MET A 146 17.13 3.92 -0.38
C MET A 146 17.39 4.66 0.94
N PRO A 147 18.00 5.87 0.90
CA PRO A 147 18.40 6.61 2.10
C PRO A 147 17.27 7.47 2.67
N ILE A 148 16.15 7.62 1.96
CA ILE A 148 15.03 8.46 2.38
C ILE A 148 13.70 7.97 1.80
N PHE A 149 12.67 7.98 2.64
CA PHE A 149 11.28 8.00 2.23
C PHE A 149 10.80 9.46 2.21
N THR A 150 10.23 9.89 1.12
CA THR A 150 9.75 11.27 0.97
C THR A 150 8.34 11.43 1.48
N ASN A 151 7.50 10.42 1.24
CA ASN A 151 6.09 10.45 1.60
C ASN A 151 5.53 9.03 1.69
N TYR A 152 4.30 8.94 2.14
CA TYR A 152 3.47 7.74 2.06
C TYR A 152 2.05 8.13 1.65
N SER A 153 1.39 7.22 0.91
CA SER A 153 0.00 7.40 0.51
C SER A 153 -0.91 7.44 1.74
N TYR A 154 -1.82 8.41 1.79
CA TYR A 154 -2.78 8.60 2.88
C TYR A 154 -4.18 8.84 2.33
N GLY A 155 -4.80 7.78 1.85
CA GLY A 155 -6.06 7.79 1.14
C GLY A 155 -5.91 7.99 -0.37
N GLY A 156 -4.66 8.02 -0.88
CA GLY A 156 -4.36 8.16 -2.31
C GLY A 156 -4.56 6.87 -3.09
N ASP A 157 -4.35 5.72 -2.46
CA ASP A 157 -4.52 4.39 -3.05
C ASP A 157 -5.60 3.61 -2.31
N GLY A 158 -6.29 2.69 -3.02
CA GLY A 158 -7.31 1.87 -2.39
C GLY A 158 -8.00 0.88 -3.30
N ILE A 159 -9.00 0.23 -2.72
CA ILE A 159 -9.84 -0.77 -3.40
C ILE A 159 -11.29 -0.30 -3.36
N ILE A 160 -11.90 -0.20 -4.52
CA ILE A 160 -13.33 0.13 -4.69
C ILE A 160 -14.08 -1.11 -5.16
N ALA A 161 -15.31 -1.24 -4.72
CA ALA A 161 -16.16 -2.38 -5.10
C ALA A 161 -17.63 -1.96 -5.24
N SER A 162 -18.39 -2.68 -6.06
CA SER A 162 -19.85 -2.60 -5.97
C SER A 162 -20.29 -3.13 -4.60
N THR A 163 -21.36 -2.56 -4.04
CA THR A 163 -21.78 -2.79 -2.64
C THR A 163 -22.00 -4.28 -2.29
N GLN A 164 -22.38 -5.11 -3.28
CA GLN A 164 -22.51 -6.55 -3.07
C GLN A 164 -21.17 -7.28 -2.85
N PHE A 165 -20.03 -6.63 -3.19
CA PHE A 165 -18.67 -7.11 -3.02
C PHE A 165 -17.87 -6.25 -2.02
N ALA A 166 -18.57 -5.59 -1.09
CA ALA A 166 -17.93 -4.79 -0.04
C ALA A 166 -17.04 -5.62 0.90
N ASP A 167 -17.37 -6.90 1.08
CA ASP A 167 -16.61 -7.85 1.88
C ASP A 167 -15.72 -8.72 0.98
N VAL A 168 -14.42 -8.81 1.30
CA VAL A 168 -13.44 -9.66 0.60
C VAL A 168 -13.86 -11.13 0.52
N ASN A 169 -14.62 -11.63 1.49
CA ASN A 169 -15.13 -13.00 1.48
C ASN A 169 -16.12 -13.28 0.34
N SER A 170 -16.68 -12.25 -0.27
CA SER A 170 -17.57 -12.35 -1.45
C SER A 170 -16.82 -12.38 -2.79
N TRP A 171 -15.50 -12.15 -2.81
CA TRP A 171 -14.73 -11.90 -4.03
C TRP A 171 -14.43 -13.13 -4.89
N VAL A 172 -14.68 -14.34 -4.41
CA VAL A 172 -14.38 -15.60 -5.14
C VAL A 172 -15.01 -15.61 -6.55
N ASN A 173 -16.18 -14.99 -6.70
CA ASN A 173 -16.90 -14.89 -7.97
C ASN A 173 -16.88 -13.47 -8.58
N ALA A 174 -16.18 -12.53 -7.98
CA ALA A 174 -16.08 -11.15 -8.45
C ALA A 174 -15.08 -11.05 -9.62
N LYS A 175 -15.35 -10.13 -10.54
CA LYS A 175 -14.38 -9.69 -11.54
C LYS A 175 -13.55 -8.57 -10.94
N ILE A 176 -12.28 -8.86 -10.67
CA ILE A 176 -11.38 -7.94 -9.96
C ILE A 176 -10.34 -7.42 -10.95
N GLY A 177 -10.33 -6.11 -11.17
CA GLY A 177 -9.38 -5.45 -12.05
C GLY A 177 -8.27 -4.74 -11.29
N VAL A 178 -7.05 -4.83 -11.82
CA VAL A 178 -5.87 -4.14 -11.29
C VAL A 178 -4.96 -3.66 -12.42
N PRO A 179 -4.25 -2.54 -12.26
CA PRO A 179 -3.12 -2.21 -13.14
C PRO A 179 -1.98 -3.22 -12.88
N GLU A 180 -1.42 -3.79 -13.96
CA GLU A 180 -0.36 -4.80 -13.86
C GLU A 180 0.94 -4.21 -13.29
N PHE A 181 1.65 -4.98 -12.45
CA PHE A 181 2.94 -4.62 -11.83
C PHE A 181 2.90 -3.31 -11.01
N SER A 182 1.76 -3.01 -10.39
CA SER A 182 1.53 -1.79 -9.64
C SER A 182 1.33 -2.02 -8.14
N GLU A 183 1.34 -0.92 -7.39
CA GLU A 183 0.96 -0.89 -5.97
C GLU A 183 -0.46 -1.42 -5.78
N ALA A 184 -1.38 -1.08 -6.69
CA ALA A 184 -2.77 -1.52 -6.62
C ALA A 184 -2.93 -3.05 -6.76
N GLU A 185 -2.11 -3.71 -7.59
CA GLU A 185 -2.06 -5.18 -7.67
C GLU A 185 -1.62 -5.78 -6.34
N THR A 186 -0.58 -5.22 -5.71
CA THR A 186 -0.10 -5.70 -4.41
C THR A 186 -1.07 -5.42 -3.28
N LEU A 187 -1.86 -4.33 -3.33
CA LEU A 187 -2.92 -4.06 -2.36
C LEU A 187 -3.99 -5.15 -2.37
N VAL A 188 -4.49 -5.55 -3.55
CA VAL A 188 -5.46 -6.65 -3.66
C VAL A 188 -4.86 -7.94 -3.13
N ALA A 189 -3.63 -8.27 -3.54
CA ALA A 189 -2.96 -9.49 -3.09
C ALA A 189 -2.74 -9.50 -1.57
N TRP A 190 -2.33 -8.37 -0.99
CA TRP A 190 -2.16 -8.22 0.46
C TRP A 190 -3.48 -8.42 1.18
N PHE A 191 -4.56 -7.79 0.70
CA PHE A 191 -5.88 -7.84 1.33
C PHE A 191 -6.46 -9.27 1.28
N VAL A 192 -6.39 -9.93 0.13
CA VAL A 192 -6.83 -11.32 -0.06
C VAL A 192 -6.01 -12.28 0.81
N ASN A 193 -4.68 -12.15 0.85
CA ASN A 193 -3.80 -13.03 1.62
C ASN A 193 -4.06 -12.94 3.13
N ASN A 194 -4.45 -11.77 3.62
CA ASN A 194 -4.71 -11.53 5.03
C ASN A 194 -6.19 -11.74 5.45
N SER A 195 -7.08 -12.06 4.50
CA SER A 195 -8.49 -12.35 4.76
C SER A 195 -8.72 -13.72 5.40
N SER A 196 -9.97 -14.00 5.81
CA SER A 196 -10.41 -15.29 6.32
C SER A 196 -10.74 -16.34 5.24
N LEU A 197 -10.59 -16.00 3.97
CA LEU A 197 -10.79 -16.92 2.84
C LEU A 197 -9.92 -18.17 2.95
N SER A 198 -10.43 -19.30 2.46
CA SER A 198 -9.62 -20.52 2.33
C SER A 198 -8.47 -20.32 1.33
N ASP A 199 -7.40 -21.09 1.46
CA ASP A 199 -6.27 -21.03 0.53
C ASP A 199 -6.70 -21.30 -0.92
N ALA A 200 -7.71 -22.16 -1.13
CA ALA A 200 -8.28 -22.45 -2.44
C ALA A 200 -9.03 -21.24 -3.02
N ASP A 201 -9.79 -20.52 -2.19
CA ASP A 201 -10.51 -19.31 -2.61
C ASP A 201 -9.54 -18.16 -2.91
N LYS A 202 -8.53 -17.96 -2.05
CA LYS A 202 -7.44 -17.00 -2.30
C LYS A 202 -6.76 -17.27 -3.64
N ALA A 203 -6.40 -18.53 -3.90
CA ALA A 203 -5.82 -18.93 -5.18
C ALA A 203 -6.76 -18.66 -6.35
N THR A 204 -8.06 -18.94 -6.19
CA THR A 204 -9.07 -18.68 -7.24
C THR A 204 -9.14 -17.20 -7.56
N ILE A 205 -9.18 -16.32 -6.56
CA ILE A 205 -9.20 -14.86 -6.75
C ILE A 205 -7.93 -14.41 -7.48
N MET A 206 -6.75 -14.80 -6.95
CA MET A 206 -5.47 -14.34 -7.48
C MET A 206 -5.19 -14.83 -8.92
N ASN A 207 -5.69 -16.02 -9.28
CA ASN A 207 -5.58 -16.54 -10.64
C ASN A 207 -6.53 -15.87 -11.64
N ASN A 208 -7.60 -15.25 -11.16
CA ASN A 208 -8.64 -14.64 -11.98
C ASN A 208 -8.58 -13.10 -12.02
N LEU A 209 -7.50 -12.49 -11.51
CA LEU A 209 -7.30 -11.05 -11.64
C LEU A 209 -7.27 -10.61 -13.11
N ILE A 210 -7.97 -9.53 -13.40
CA ILE A 210 -8.05 -8.93 -14.74
C ILE A 210 -7.02 -7.80 -14.80
N MET A 211 -5.99 -7.96 -15.62
CA MET A 211 -4.88 -7.02 -15.73
C MET A 211 -5.21 -5.89 -16.70
N PHE A 212 -4.95 -4.66 -16.30
CA PHE A 212 -5.06 -3.45 -17.10
C PHE A 212 -3.67 -2.80 -17.24
N GLY A 213 -3.50 -1.98 -18.27
CA GLY A 213 -2.24 -1.25 -18.47
C GLY A 213 -2.08 -0.05 -17.54
N THR A 214 -3.20 0.53 -17.08
CA THR A 214 -3.20 1.75 -16.25
C THR A 214 -4.33 1.72 -15.21
N ALA A 215 -4.19 2.53 -14.16
CA ALA A 215 -5.25 2.74 -13.17
C ALA A 215 -6.49 3.42 -13.79
N ASP A 216 -6.29 4.30 -14.77
CA ASP A 216 -7.37 4.96 -15.51
C ASP A 216 -8.22 3.93 -16.27
N ASP A 217 -7.60 2.98 -16.98
CA ASP A 217 -8.31 1.90 -17.67
C ASP A 217 -9.05 0.99 -16.69
N THR A 218 -8.43 0.69 -15.54
CA THR A 218 -9.04 -0.11 -14.47
C THR A 218 -10.29 0.60 -13.91
N ALA A 219 -10.16 1.88 -13.57
CA ALA A 219 -11.28 2.67 -13.05
C ALA A 219 -12.41 2.83 -14.07
N LYS A 220 -12.09 3.09 -15.35
CA LYS A 220 -13.07 3.15 -16.43
C LYS A 220 -13.84 1.85 -16.60
N ALA A 221 -13.16 0.71 -16.54
CA ALA A 221 -13.80 -0.60 -16.59
C ALA A 221 -14.77 -0.82 -15.41
N TYR A 222 -14.39 -0.37 -14.22
CA TYR A 222 -15.22 -0.42 -13.02
C TYR A 222 -16.47 0.45 -13.16
N PHE A 223 -16.34 1.72 -13.51
CA PHE A 223 -17.47 2.63 -13.68
C PHE A 223 -18.38 2.27 -14.86
N ALA A 224 -17.86 1.52 -15.84
CA ALA A 224 -18.64 0.94 -16.92
C ALA A 224 -19.36 -0.38 -16.53
N GLY A 225 -19.19 -0.88 -15.31
CA GLY A 225 -19.79 -2.13 -14.83
C GLY A 225 -19.20 -3.39 -15.50
N GLN A 226 -18.00 -3.32 -16.04
CA GLN A 226 -17.30 -4.45 -16.66
C GLN A 226 -16.58 -5.33 -15.64
N ILE A 227 -16.18 -4.74 -14.53
CA ILE A 227 -15.59 -5.38 -13.36
C ILE A 227 -16.33 -4.97 -12.09
N ASP A 228 -16.26 -5.80 -11.05
CA ASP A 228 -17.02 -5.66 -9.81
C ASP A 228 -16.18 -5.00 -8.71
N VAL A 229 -14.88 -5.20 -8.74
CA VAL A 229 -13.88 -4.69 -7.80
C VAL A 229 -12.73 -4.10 -8.61
N ALA A 230 -12.21 -2.95 -8.19
CA ALA A 230 -11.02 -2.35 -8.78
C ALA A 230 -10.07 -1.85 -7.71
N ALA A 231 -8.78 -2.14 -7.84
CA ALA A 231 -7.77 -1.41 -7.10
C ALA A 231 -7.19 -0.31 -7.99
N THR A 232 -7.12 0.88 -7.44
CA THR A 232 -6.74 2.09 -8.16
C THR A 232 -6.28 3.18 -7.17
N TRP A 233 -6.07 4.38 -7.68
CA TRP A 233 -5.71 5.52 -6.85
C TRP A 233 -6.55 6.78 -7.19
N GLU A 234 -6.30 7.88 -6.49
CA GLU A 234 -7.02 9.14 -6.75
C GLU A 234 -6.78 9.66 -8.18
N PRO A 235 -7.79 10.27 -8.84
CA PRO A 235 -9.06 10.76 -8.25
C PRO A 235 -10.21 9.72 -8.24
N TYR A 236 -9.96 8.48 -8.60
CA TYR A 236 -11.01 7.46 -8.81
C TYR A 236 -11.65 6.98 -7.51
N LEU A 237 -10.92 7.03 -6.38
CA LEU A 237 -11.48 6.72 -5.06
C LEU A 237 -12.53 7.76 -4.65
N THR A 238 -12.24 9.03 -4.88
CA THR A 238 -13.21 10.12 -4.64
C THR A 238 -14.41 10.00 -5.57
N GLN A 239 -14.21 9.65 -6.84
CA GLN A 239 -15.30 9.41 -7.77
C GLN A 239 -16.19 8.25 -7.30
N ALA A 240 -15.62 7.14 -6.82
CA ALA A 240 -16.36 5.98 -6.34
C ALA A 240 -17.30 6.30 -5.18
N LYS A 241 -16.91 7.22 -4.27
CA LYS A 241 -17.74 7.66 -3.14
C LYS A 241 -19.06 8.35 -3.59
N THR A 242 -19.08 8.89 -4.81
CA THR A 242 -20.26 9.54 -5.38
C THR A 242 -21.02 8.64 -6.36
N TYR A 243 -20.49 7.46 -6.68
CA TYR A 243 -21.06 6.54 -7.65
C TYR A 243 -22.10 5.61 -6.99
N THR A 244 -23.26 5.47 -7.62
CA THR A 244 -24.35 4.63 -7.07
C THR A 244 -23.92 3.17 -6.98
N ASN A 245 -24.22 2.51 -5.85
CA ASN A 245 -23.87 1.12 -5.55
C ASN A 245 -22.35 0.84 -5.53
N SER A 246 -21.55 1.84 -5.21
CA SER A 246 -20.11 1.72 -5.03
C SER A 246 -19.70 2.01 -3.59
N THR A 247 -18.64 1.38 -3.14
CA THR A 247 -18.01 1.62 -1.83
C THR A 247 -16.50 1.54 -1.95
N VAL A 248 -15.81 2.25 -1.06
CA VAL A 248 -14.37 2.08 -0.86
C VAL A 248 -14.18 0.99 0.19
N VAL A 249 -13.69 -0.18 -0.24
CA VAL A 249 -13.45 -1.33 0.66
C VAL A 249 -12.21 -1.10 1.52
N PHE A 250 -11.18 -0.52 0.93
CA PHE A 250 -9.92 -0.19 1.59
C PHE A 250 -9.35 1.10 1.01
N ASP A 251 -8.75 1.93 1.84
CA ASP A 251 -7.85 3.00 1.40
C ASP A 251 -6.65 3.11 2.34
N THR A 252 -5.60 3.77 1.87
CA THR A 252 -4.33 3.92 2.58
C THR A 252 -4.38 4.83 3.81
N LYS A 253 -5.53 5.42 4.17
CA LYS A 253 -5.74 6.03 5.51
C LYS A 253 -5.67 4.98 6.62
N SER A 254 -6.00 3.74 6.29
CA SER A 254 -5.93 2.61 7.21
C SER A 254 -4.52 2.04 7.37
N SER A 255 -3.57 2.46 6.50
CA SER A 255 -2.18 1.97 6.52
C SER A 255 -1.20 3.02 6.01
N SER A 256 -0.32 3.49 6.86
CA SER A 256 0.76 4.42 6.48
C SER A 256 1.96 3.73 5.83
N SER A 257 1.94 2.41 5.69
CA SER A 257 3.13 1.64 5.28
C SER A 257 2.96 0.80 4.01
N LEU A 258 1.72 0.52 3.56
CA LEU A 258 1.50 -0.31 2.37
C LEU A 258 1.96 0.36 1.07
N VAL A 259 1.91 1.69 0.99
CA VAL A 259 2.43 2.46 -0.15
C VAL A 259 3.28 3.59 0.39
N MET A 260 4.58 3.36 0.46
CA MET A 260 5.59 4.33 0.90
C MET A 260 6.54 4.63 -0.24
N ASP A 261 6.76 5.91 -0.50
CA ASP A 261 7.57 6.43 -1.60
C ASP A 261 8.94 6.88 -1.11
N GLY A 262 9.99 6.31 -1.67
CA GLY A 262 11.35 6.67 -1.36
C GLY A 262 12.19 6.93 -2.61
N ILE A 263 13.36 7.49 -2.41
CA ILE A 263 14.32 7.71 -3.48
C ILE A 263 15.40 6.65 -3.42
N VAL A 264 15.50 5.87 -4.49
CA VAL A 264 16.54 4.86 -4.70
C VAL A 264 17.71 5.50 -5.44
N PHE A 265 18.91 5.32 -4.93
CA PHE A 265 20.15 5.74 -5.58
C PHE A 265 20.96 4.52 -6.08
N ASP A 266 21.71 4.73 -7.15
CA ASP A 266 22.87 3.90 -7.47
C ASP A 266 23.84 3.93 -6.29
N ALA A 267 24.09 2.78 -5.65
CA ALA A 267 24.89 2.71 -4.42
C ALA A 267 26.35 3.09 -4.65
N ASP A 268 26.92 2.72 -5.79
CA ASP A 268 28.32 3.02 -6.13
C ASP A 268 28.50 4.52 -6.39
N TRP A 269 27.52 5.15 -7.05
CA TRP A 269 27.52 6.59 -7.25
C TRP A 269 27.31 7.32 -5.91
N ALA A 270 26.38 6.89 -5.11
CA ALA A 270 26.10 7.47 -3.79
C ALA A 270 27.33 7.42 -2.86
N ALA A 271 28.04 6.32 -2.84
CA ALA A 271 29.29 6.16 -2.06
C ALA A 271 30.41 7.09 -2.55
N ALA A 272 30.46 7.40 -3.86
CA ALA A 272 31.41 8.36 -4.40
C ALA A 272 31.01 9.82 -4.16
N HIS A 273 29.74 10.11 -3.85
CA HIS A 273 29.15 11.44 -3.72
C HIS A 273 28.37 11.61 -2.40
N GLU A 274 28.89 11.07 -1.28
CA GLU A 274 28.19 11.03 0.03
C GLU A 274 27.67 12.40 0.49
N ASP A 275 28.45 13.48 0.31
CA ASP A 275 28.03 14.83 0.70
C ASP A 275 26.84 15.32 -0.17
N THR A 276 26.84 15.03 -1.45
CA THR A 276 25.74 15.37 -2.37
C THR A 276 24.46 14.63 -2.01
N VAL A 277 24.53 13.33 -1.73
CA VAL A 277 23.37 12.53 -1.29
C VAL A 277 22.86 13.01 0.06
N LYS A 278 23.76 13.32 1.02
CA LYS A 278 23.37 13.89 2.33
C LYS A 278 22.63 15.21 2.16
N LYS A 279 23.14 16.11 1.31
CA LYS A 279 22.49 17.40 1.02
C LYS A 279 21.14 17.20 0.31
N PHE A 280 21.02 16.20 -0.57
CA PHE A 280 19.76 15.85 -1.20
C PHE A 280 18.73 15.43 -0.13
N VAL A 281 19.07 14.50 0.76
CA VAL A 281 18.21 14.06 1.86
C VAL A 281 17.83 15.25 2.76
N GLN A 282 18.80 16.09 3.11
CA GLN A 282 18.57 17.32 3.88
C GLN A 282 17.59 18.27 3.18
N GLY A 283 17.78 18.49 1.88
CA GLY A 283 16.93 19.38 1.09
C GLY A 283 15.49 18.90 0.96
N ILE A 284 15.27 17.58 0.83
CA ILE A 284 13.93 17.00 0.87
C ILE A 284 13.25 17.30 2.22
N LEU A 285 13.93 17.02 3.34
CA LEU A 285 13.38 17.29 4.67
C LEU A 285 13.10 18.79 4.90
N MET A 286 13.95 19.69 4.39
CA MET A 286 13.74 21.14 4.47
C MET A 286 12.57 21.61 3.60
N SER A 287 12.27 20.92 2.50
CA SER A 287 11.19 21.31 1.60
C SER A 287 9.80 21.16 2.20
N TYR A 288 9.63 20.33 3.25
CA TYR A 288 8.33 20.14 3.89
C TYR A 288 7.82 21.39 4.64
N ASP A 289 8.72 22.28 5.03
CA ASP A 289 8.39 23.56 5.66
C ASP A 289 8.22 24.71 4.61
N GLN A 290 8.36 24.39 3.31
CA GLN A 290 8.18 25.36 2.23
C GLN A 290 6.75 25.28 1.66
N PRO A 291 6.18 26.40 1.20
CA PRO A 291 4.93 26.34 0.45
C PRO A 291 5.14 25.60 -0.89
N ILE A 292 4.09 24.91 -1.35
CA ILE A 292 4.12 24.24 -2.66
C ILE A 292 4.42 25.28 -3.76
N ASN A 293 5.38 24.94 -4.61
CA ASN A 293 5.63 25.71 -5.81
C ASN A 293 4.71 25.26 -6.95
N TYR A 294 3.49 25.80 -7.01
CA TYR A 294 2.47 25.42 -7.98
C TYR A 294 2.91 25.61 -9.44
N ASN A 295 3.73 26.64 -9.73
CA ASN A 295 4.24 26.85 -11.09
C ASN A 295 5.22 25.74 -11.48
N ALA A 296 6.13 25.38 -10.58
CA ALA A 296 7.03 24.25 -10.78
C ALA A 296 6.27 22.92 -10.87
N ALA A 297 5.22 22.73 -10.07
CA ALA A 297 4.36 21.53 -10.15
C ALA A 297 3.73 21.37 -11.54
N ARG A 298 3.20 22.45 -12.12
CA ARG A 298 2.61 22.45 -13.48
C ARG A 298 3.64 22.29 -14.58
N GLU A 299 4.87 22.79 -14.37
CA GLU A 299 5.97 22.62 -15.31
C GLU A 299 6.46 21.17 -15.33
N VAL A 300 6.63 20.56 -14.15
CA VAL A 300 7.24 19.24 -13.99
C VAL A 300 6.25 18.12 -14.30
N PHE A 301 5.02 18.20 -13.79
CA PHE A 301 4.03 17.14 -13.93
C PHE A 301 2.92 17.49 -14.93
N PRO A 302 2.87 16.83 -16.11
CA PRO A 302 1.81 17.03 -17.10
C PRO A 302 0.39 16.91 -16.53
N MET A 303 0.16 16.04 -15.54
CA MET A 303 -1.13 15.89 -14.87
C MET A 303 -1.63 17.20 -14.24
N TYR A 304 -0.75 18.12 -13.88
CA TYR A 304 -1.10 19.40 -13.27
C TYR A 304 -1.14 20.57 -14.24
N SER A 305 -0.82 20.38 -15.53
CA SER A 305 -0.65 21.46 -16.50
C SER A 305 -1.82 22.44 -16.59
N THR A 306 -3.04 21.98 -16.29
CA THR A 306 -4.28 22.80 -16.30
C THR A 306 -4.97 22.86 -14.94
N SER A 307 -4.38 22.28 -13.90
CA SER A 307 -4.97 22.22 -12.55
C SER A 307 -4.88 23.56 -11.83
N SER A 308 -5.90 23.92 -11.06
CA SER A 308 -5.83 25.04 -10.13
C SER A 308 -4.92 24.71 -8.94
N ASP A 309 -4.50 25.72 -8.18
CA ASP A 309 -3.75 25.50 -6.92
C ASP A 309 -4.54 24.64 -5.95
N ALA A 310 -5.86 24.86 -5.85
CA ALA A 310 -6.75 24.08 -4.99
C ALA A 310 -6.84 22.60 -5.41
N ASP A 311 -6.80 22.29 -6.71
CA ASP A 311 -6.80 20.91 -7.18
C ASP A 311 -5.47 20.21 -6.84
N ILE A 312 -4.35 20.93 -6.94
CA ILE A 312 -3.02 20.43 -6.56
C ILE A 312 -2.99 20.15 -5.05
N ASP A 313 -3.49 21.10 -4.22
CA ASP A 313 -3.59 20.93 -2.77
C ASP A 313 -4.46 19.71 -2.40
N ALA A 314 -5.61 19.53 -3.06
CA ALA A 314 -6.50 18.41 -2.82
C ALA A 314 -5.83 17.07 -3.15
N THR A 315 -5.04 17.02 -4.22
CA THR A 315 -4.29 15.81 -4.60
C THR A 315 -3.14 15.56 -3.63
N TYR A 316 -2.41 16.62 -3.24
CA TYR A 316 -1.29 16.53 -2.29
C TYR A 316 -1.73 16.12 -0.89
N ALA A 317 -2.96 16.45 -0.47
CA ALA A 317 -3.53 16.03 0.82
C ALA A 317 -3.66 14.50 0.96
N ASN A 318 -3.63 13.75 -0.15
CA ASN A 318 -3.63 12.29 -0.16
C ASN A 318 -2.24 11.67 -0.01
N ALA A 319 -1.19 12.50 0.17
CA ALA A 319 0.15 12.08 0.54
C ALA A 319 0.55 12.76 1.85
N LYS A 320 1.24 12.05 2.72
CA LYS A 320 1.84 12.62 3.92
C LYS A 320 3.35 12.55 3.82
N MET A 321 4.00 13.67 4.12
CA MET A 321 5.46 13.75 4.09
C MET A 321 6.07 13.01 5.26
N ALA A 322 7.07 12.19 4.98
CA ALA A 322 7.80 11.43 5.99
C ALA A 322 8.85 12.32 6.65
N SER A 323 8.56 12.78 7.88
CA SER A 323 9.50 13.60 8.68
C SER A 323 10.83 12.88 8.93
N TRP A 324 11.82 13.59 9.48
CA TRP A 324 13.07 12.96 9.92
C TRP A 324 12.81 11.80 10.88
N LYS A 325 11.90 11.99 11.84
CA LYS A 325 11.56 10.96 12.83
C LYS A 325 10.86 9.75 12.21
N ASP A 326 9.97 10.02 11.23
CA ASP A 326 9.31 8.95 10.48
C ASP A 326 10.34 8.14 9.71
N ASN A 327 11.25 8.80 8.99
CA ASN A 327 12.33 8.15 8.26
C ASN A 327 13.22 7.28 9.16
N TYR A 328 13.55 7.76 10.37
CA TYR A 328 14.34 6.97 11.32
C TYR A 328 13.64 5.65 11.68
N ASN A 329 12.31 5.68 11.91
CA ASN A 329 11.53 4.49 12.22
C ASN A 329 11.27 3.62 10.98
N ILE A 330 10.95 4.25 9.84
CA ILE A 330 10.63 3.56 8.59
C ILE A 330 11.84 2.75 8.11
N LEU A 331 13.01 3.37 8.00
CA LEU A 331 14.21 2.73 7.46
C LEU A 331 14.70 1.58 8.36
N ASN A 332 14.57 1.69 9.70
CA ASN A 332 15.05 0.67 10.62
C ASN A 332 14.09 -0.51 10.81
N ASP A 333 12.76 -0.27 10.77
CA ASP A 333 11.77 -1.26 11.19
C ASP A 333 10.70 -1.52 10.13
N THR A 334 10.02 -0.45 9.67
CA THR A 334 8.80 -0.60 8.87
C THR A 334 9.10 -1.04 7.44
N ALA A 335 10.05 -0.38 6.77
CA ALA A 335 10.35 -0.66 5.37
C ALA A 335 10.95 -2.05 5.15
N PRO A 336 11.89 -2.57 5.99
CA PRO A 336 12.31 -3.96 5.90
C PRO A 336 11.17 -4.97 6.07
N MET A 337 10.24 -4.70 6.99
CA MET A 337 9.07 -5.55 7.20
C MET A 337 8.15 -5.55 5.95
N ILE A 338 7.83 -4.39 5.42
CA ILE A 338 6.97 -4.25 4.22
C ILE A 338 7.66 -4.84 2.99
N TYR A 339 8.96 -4.59 2.79
CA TYR A 339 9.72 -5.19 1.70
C TYR A 339 9.60 -6.71 1.67
N ASN A 340 9.75 -7.37 2.81
CA ASN A 340 9.60 -8.82 2.91
C ASN A 340 8.17 -9.28 2.59
N GLN A 341 7.14 -8.54 3.04
CA GLN A 341 5.74 -8.82 2.67
C GLN A 341 5.52 -8.67 1.16
N MET A 342 6.09 -7.63 0.54
CA MET A 342 5.98 -7.43 -0.91
C MET A 342 6.72 -8.53 -1.68
N CYS A 343 7.87 -9.00 -1.19
CA CYS A 343 8.55 -10.16 -1.76
C CYS A 343 7.66 -11.42 -1.72
N ASP A 344 6.97 -11.67 -0.59
CA ASP A 344 6.02 -12.79 -0.49
C ASP A 344 4.88 -12.67 -1.49
N ILE A 345 4.36 -11.46 -1.69
CA ILE A 345 3.30 -11.17 -2.65
C ILE A 345 3.78 -11.40 -4.08
N TRP A 346 4.89 -10.78 -4.48
CA TRP A 346 5.41 -10.89 -5.85
C TRP A 346 5.80 -12.33 -6.21
N GLU A 347 6.42 -13.08 -5.29
CA GLU A 347 6.67 -14.51 -5.50
C GLU A 347 5.36 -15.30 -5.63
N GLY A 348 4.34 -14.97 -4.83
CA GLY A 348 3.00 -15.54 -4.93
C GLY A 348 2.35 -15.26 -6.29
N LEU A 349 2.60 -14.10 -6.86
CA LEU A 349 2.15 -13.69 -8.19
C LEU A 349 3.00 -14.28 -9.34
N GLY A 350 4.07 -15.01 -9.01
CA GLY A 350 4.93 -15.72 -9.98
C GLY A 350 6.17 -14.96 -10.43
N GLU A 351 6.45 -13.81 -9.81
CA GLU A 351 7.63 -13.02 -10.09
C GLU A 351 8.85 -13.53 -9.29
N THR A 352 10.05 -13.22 -9.78
CA THR A 352 11.30 -13.52 -9.08
C THR A 352 11.80 -12.25 -8.42
N VAL A 353 12.10 -12.32 -7.12
CA VAL A 353 12.60 -11.21 -6.33
C VAL A 353 13.88 -11.56 -5.59
N ASN A 354 14.71 -10.58 -5.28
CA ASN A 354 15.87 -10.75 -4.42
C ASN A 354 15.52 -10.28 -2.99
N ARG A 355 15.27 -11.24 -2.09
CA ARG A 355 14.97 -10.95 -0.67
C ARG A 355 16.19 -10.40 0.06
N ASP A 356 17.40 -10.79 -0.32
CA ASP A 356 18.62 -10.40 0.36
C ASP A 356 18.94 -8.91 0.17
N LEU A 357 18.34 -8.26 -0.84
CA LEU A 357 18.50 -6.82 -1.05
C LEU A 357 18.06 -6.00 0.19
N VAL A 358 17.12 -6.49 0.99
CA VAL A 358 16.69 -5.83 2.25
C VAL A 358 17.84 -5.50 3.18
N ASN A 359 18.92 -6.30 3.16
CA ASN A 359 20.07 -6.15 4.05
C ASN A 359 20.94 -4.91 3.74
N THR A 360 20.80 -4.34 2.54
CA THR A 360 21.62 -3.21 2.07
C THR A 360 20.81 -2.06 1.51
N LEU A 361 19.52 -2.27 1.23
CA LEU A 361 18.66 -1.28 0.57
C LEU A 361 18.38 -0.06 1.45
N PHE A 362 17.97 -0.28 2.69
CA PHE A 362 17.53 0.79 3.59
C PHE A 362 18.71 1.35 4.37
N ASP A 363 19.27 2.46 3.86
CA ASP A 363 20.48 3.07 4.40
C ASP A 363 20.14 4.22 5.36
N THR A 364 20.39 4.03 6.65
CA THR A 364 20.12 5.04 7.69
C THR A 364 21.25 6.06 7.86
N THR A 365 22.39 5.87 7.22
CA THR A 365 23.61 6.70 7.40
C THR A 365 23.31 8.19 7.26
N TYR A 366 22.53 8.56 6.24
CA TYR A 366 22.22 9.95 5.92
C TYR A 366 21.23 10.57 6.92
N ILE A 367 20.21 9.81 7.33
CA ILE A 367 19.23 10.25 8.34
C ILE A 367 19.91 10.39 9.72
N ASP A 368 20.80 9.46 10.09
CA ASP A 368 21.56 9.54 11.34
C ASP A 368 22.49 10.76 11.35
N ALA A 369 23.13 11.06 10.22
CA ALA A 369 24.03 12.24 10.09
C ALA A 369 23.27 13.58 10.20
N LEU A 370 21.95 13.59 9.95
CA LEU A 370 21.09 14.79 10.02
C LEU A 370 20.31 14.92 11.35
N LYS A 371 20.53 14.03 12.29
CA LYS A 371 19.82 13.98 13.57
C LYS A 371 19.86 15.29 14.36
N SER A 372 21.01 15.98 14.36
CA SER A 372 21.15 17.26 15.08
C SER A 372 20.33 18.37 14.45
N ASP A 373 20.12 18.33 13.14
CA ASP A 373 19.52 19.41 12.35
C ASP A 373 17.98 19.37 12.42
N PHE A 374 17.39 18.15 12.53
CA PHE A 374 15.95 17.96 12.45
C PHE A 374 15.28 17.45 13.74
N LYS A 375 16.04 17.02 14.77
CA LYS A 375 15.49 16.41 15.98
C LYS A 375 14.48 17.30 16.73
N SER A 376 14.60 18.62 16.62
CA SER A 376 13.77 19.60 17.33
C SER A 376 12.82 20.40 16.46
N THR A 377 12.79 20.15 15.14
CA THR A 377 11.91 20.84 14.18
C THR A 377 10.50 20.28 14.20
N SER A 378 9.51 21.05 13.68
CA SER A 378 8.12 20.58 13.50
C SER A 378 8.06 19.31 12.63
N ALA A 379 8.86 19.26 11.56
CA ALA A 379 9.02 18.06 10.72
C ALA A 379 9.57 16.86 11.52
N ALA A 380 10.43 17.09 12.54
CA ALA A 380 10.93 16.03 13.40
C ALA A 380 9.88 15.45 14.37
N ASN A 381 8.77 16.16 14.57
CA ASN A 381 7.72 15.79 15.52
C ASN A 381 6.44 15.27 14.83
N ALA A 382 6.38 15.30 13.50
CA ALA A 382 5.29 14.64 12.78
C ALA A 382 5.28 13.16 13.18
N THR A 383 4.12 12.65 13.54
CA THR A 383 3.93 11.24 13.86
C THR A 383 2.97 10.64 12.86
N THR A 384 3.38 9.54 12.24
CA THR A 384 2.50 8.71 11.41
C THR A 384 1.44 7.99 12.24
N LYS A 385 1.60 7.94 13.57
CA LYS A 385 0.66 7.24 14.45
C LYS A 385 -0.69 7.94 14.47
N VAL A 386 -1.70 7.22 14.05
CA VAL A 386 -3.10 7.63 14.22
C VAL A 386 -3.40 7.68 15.73
N THR A 387 -3.78 8.85 16.22
CA THR A 387 -4.23 9.00 17.61
C THR A 387 -5.70 8.66 17.67
N VAL A 388 -6.03 7.57 18.35
CA VAL A 388 -7.43 7.18 18.59
C VAL A 388 -8.00 8.06 19.70
N SER A 389 -9.07 8.79 19.43
CA SER A 389 -9.79 9.54 20.46
C SER A 389 -10.57 8.60 21.37
N ASP A 390 -10.78 9.01 22.65
CA ASP A 390 -11.62 8.25 23.58
C ASP A 390 -13.05 8.09 23.05
N GLU A 391 -13.56 9.08 22.31
CA GLU A 391 -14.88 9.06 21.69
C GLU A 391 -14.94 8.00 20.57
N THR A 392 -13.98 7.99 19.65
CA THR A 392 -13.89 6.97 18.59
C THR A 392 -13.83 5.57 19.19
N ARG A 393 -12.97 5.38 20.22
CA ARG A 393 -12.85 4.10 20.93
C ARG A 393 -14.18 3.69 21.57
N ALA A 394 -14.89 4.61 22.25
CA ALA A 394 -16.17 4.35 22.89
C ALA A 394 -17.25 3.97 21.85
N ASN A 395 -17.32 4.69 20.74
CA ASN A 395 -18.27 4.42 19.66
C ASN A 395 -18.07 3.02 19.06
N ILE A 396 -16.83 2.66 18.72
CA ILE A 396 -16.53 1.32 18.18
C ILE A 396 -16.79 0.25 19.25
N THR A 397 -16.43 0.48 20.50
CA THR A 397 -16.72 -0.46 21.60
C THR A 397 -18.23 -0.72 21.72
N GLN A 398 -19.06 0.31 21.61
CA GLN A 398 -20.52 0.17 21.64
C GLN A 398 -21.04 -0.65 20.44
N GLN A 399 -20.50 -0.45 19.24
CA GLN A 399 -20.90 -1.18 18.04
C GLN A 399 -20.62 -2.68 18.14
N VAL A 400 -19.48 -3.07 18.73
CA VAL A 400 -19.01 -4.46 18.75
C VAL A 400 -19.41 -5.23 20.02
N THR A 401 -19.80 -4.56 21.10
CA THR A 401 -20.18 -5.24 22.35
C THR A 401 -21.51 -5.94 22.21
N GLY A 402 -21.51 -7.27 22.31
CA GLY A 402 -22.71 -8.09 22.17
C GLY A 402 -23.23 -8.21 20.73
N ASN A 403 -22.52 -7.71 19.76
CA ASN A 403 -22.81 -7.79 18.33
C ASN A 403 -21.74 -8.63 17.63
N LEU A 404 -22.14 -9.60 16.83
CA LEU A 404 -21.24 -10.41 15.98
C LEU A 404 -21.20 -9.91 14.54
N ASP A 405 -22.19 -9.07 14.17
CA ASP A 405 -22.36 -8.52 12.82
C ASP A 405 -22.03 -7.03 12.86
N TYR A 406 -20.76 -6.71 12.76
CA TYR A 406 -20.26 -5.33 12.66
C TYR A 406 -19.37 -5.18 11.42
N ASP A 407 -19.35 -3.99 10.84
CA ASP A 407 -18.63 -3.67 9.60
C ASP A 407 -17.12 -3.61 9.86
N ALA A 408 -16.46 -4.76 9.71
CA ALA A 408 -15.01 -4.87 9.80
C ALA A 408 -14.41 -4.82 8.39
N MET A 409 -13.41 -3.97 8.20
CA MET A 409 -12.65 -3.89 6.95
C MET A 409 -11.95 -5.21 6.62
N LEU A 410 -11.39 -5.87 7.64
CA LEU A 410 -10.71 -7.15 7.55
C LEU A 410 -10.93 -7.95 8.83
N SER A 411 -11.27 -9.22 8.69
CA SER A 411 -11.41 -10.15 9.83
C SER A 411 -10.69 -11.45 9.55
N LYS A 412 -10.05 -12.00 10.60
CA LYS A 412 -9.35 -13.29 10.52
C LYS A 412 -9.40 -13.98 11.88
N THR A 413 -9.56 -15.30 11.86
CA THR A 413 -9.54 -16.12 13.08
C THR A 413 -8.13 -16.51 13.47
N ALA A 414 -7.74 -16.23 14.71
CA ALA A 414 -6.50 -16.72 15.31
C ALA A 414 -6.73 -18.13 15.90
N ASN A 415 -6.13 -19.12 15.28
CA ASN A 415 -6.21 -20.51 15.71
C ASN A 415 -5.23 -20.79 16.85
N VAL A 416 -5.49 -20.19 18.01
CA VAL A 416 -4.72 -20.41 19.25
C VAL A 416 -5.51 -21.30 20.20
N THR A 417 -4.82 -22.21 20.91
CA THR A 417 -5.43 -23.13 21.85
C THR A 417 -5.13 -22.76 23.30
N PHE A 418 -6.13 -22.96 24.16
CA PHE A 418 -6.05 -22.67 25.58
C PHE A 418 -6.21 -23.94 26.42
N VAL A 419 -5.59 -23.95 27.59
CA VAL A 419 -5.84 -24.97 28.62
C VAL A 419 -7.34 -24.99 28.92
N PRO A 420 -7.99 -26.17 29.11
CA PRO A 420 -9.40 -26.25 29.44
C PRO A 420 -9.77 -25.33 30.62
N ASP A 421 -10.92 -24.66 30.50
CA ASP A 421 -11.47 -23.73 31.50
C ASP A 421 -10.49 -22.60 31.94
N SER A 422 -9.50 -22.28 31.09
CA SER A 422 -8.45 -21.31 31.37
C SER A 422 -8.24 -20.37 30.17
N SER A 423 -7.59 -19.22 30.45
CA SER A 423 -7.11 -18.28 29.43
C SER A 423 -5.59 -18.41 29.20
N VAL A 424 -4.95 -19.46 29.69
CA VAL A 424 -3.52 -19.73 29.47
C VAL A 424 -3.37 -20.51 28.16
N PHE A 425 -2.46 -20.11 27.28
CA PHE A 425 -2.16 -20.86 26.06
C PHE A 425 -1.66 -22.28 26.39
N THR A 426 -2.11 -23.27 25.66
CA THR A 426 -1.65 -24.66 25.80
C THR A 426 -0.16 -24.78 25.45
N ASP A 427 0.27 -24.05 24.41
CA ASP A 427 1.65 -23.95 23.95
C ASP A 427 1.96 -22.49 23.57
N GLN A 428 2.86 -21.87 24.33
CA GLN A 428 3.25 -20.48 24.14
C GLN A 428 3.97 -20.25 22.80
N ALA A 429 4.83 -21.18 22.36
CA ALA A 429 5.59 -21.03 21.13
C ALA A 429 4.68 -21.13 19.90
N SER A 430 3.74 -22.10 19.91
CA SER A 430 2.74 -22.26 18.87
C SER A 430 1.80 -21.05 18.79
N ALA A 431 1.34 -20.53 19.94
CA ALA A 431 0.51 -19.34 20.00
C ALA A 431 1.26 -18.11 19.45
N ALA A 432 2.52 -17.94 19.85
CA ALA A 432 3.36 -16.85 19.35
C ALA A 432 3.53 -16.91 17.82
N SER A 433 3.76 -18.10 17.25
CA SER A 433 3.88 -18.29 15.80
C SER A 433 2.62 -17.82 15.05
N VAL A 434 1.42 -18.18 15.56
CA VAL A 434 0.15 -17.76 14.99
C VAL A 434 -0.07 -16.26 15.15
N LEU A 435 0.17 -15.72 16.35
CA LEU A 435 -0.14 -14.33 16.68
C LEU A 435 0.83 -13.33 16.04
N ASN A 436 2.06 -13.74 15.67
CA ASN A 436 2.99 -12.89 14.94
C ASN A 436 2.46 -12.47 13.56
N ASP A 437 1.66 -13.31 12.88
CA ASP A 437 0.98 -12.91 11.64
C ASP A 437 0.03 -11.73 11.91
N PHE A 438 -0.71 -11.76 13.03
CA PHE A 438 -1.61 -10.67 13.42
C PHE A 438 -0.85 -9.42 13.89
N VAL A 439 0.31 -9.59 14.51
CA VAL A 439 1.20 -8.46 14.83
C VAL A 439 1.63 -7.74 13.56
N ASN A 440 2.01 -8.49 12.52
CA ASN A 440 2.41 -7.92 11.23
C ASN A 440 1.23 -7.20 10.55
N ILE A 441 0.03 -7.80 10.53
CA ILE A 441 -1.18 -7.15 10.02
C ILE A 441 -1.48 -5.87 10.83
N ALA A 442 -1.42 -5.92 12.15
CA ALA A 442 -1.71 -4.80 13.03
C ALA A 442 -0.69 -3.64 12.89
N LYS A 443 0.58 -3.96 12.63
CA LYS A 443 1.62 -2.97 12.33
C LYS A 443 1.42 -2.34 10.95
N THR A 444 0.99 -3.15 9.98
CA THR A 444 0.71 -2.69 8.61
C THR A 444 -0.56 -1.83 8.57
N LEU A 445 -1.63 -2.25 9.24
CA LEU A 445 -2.90 -1.50 9.35
C LEU A 445 -2.87 -0.55 10.56
N ASP A 446 -1.86 0.30 10.67
CA ASP A 446 -1.62 1.18 11.81
C ASP A 446 -2.71 2.24 12.03
N GLY A 447 -3.51 2.54 11.00
CA GLY A 447 -4.68 3.42 11.02
C GLY A 447 -6.00 2.77 11.42
N THR A 448 -6.00 1.58 12.06
CA THR A 448 -7.24 0.87 12.42
C THR A 448 -7.37 0.63 13.91
N MET A 449 -8.62 0.44 14.36
CA MET A 449 -8.93 -0.21 15.64
C MET A 449 -8.91 -1.73 15.45
N ILE A 450 -8.58 -2.45 16.51
CA ILE A 450 -8.44 -3.92 16.50
C ILE A 450 -9.41 -4.50 17.53
N VAL A 451 -10.43 -5.17 17.05
CA VAL A 451 -11.40 -5.89 17.90
C VAL A 451 -10.94 -7.33 18.05
N ILE A 452 -10.79 -7.79 19.28
CA ILE A 452 -10.37 -9.14 19.63
C ILE A 452 -11.54 -9.79 20.37
N ASN A 453 -12.23 -10.70 19.70
CA ASN A 453 -13.43 -11.36 20.20
C ASN A 453 -13.16 -12.84 20.49
N GLY A 454 -13.33 -13.25 21.75
CA GLY A 454 -13.20 -14.64 22.14
C GLY A 454 -14.52 -15.40 21.97
N ASN A 455 -14.42 -16.64 21.50
CA ASN A 455 -15.53 -17.60 21.37
C ASN A 455 -15.24 -18.87 22.17
N ILE A 456 -16.29 -19.52 22.64
CA ILE A 456 -16.21 -20.85 23.26
C ILE A 456 -17.21 -21.80 22.62
N ASN A 457 -16.86 -23.07 22.56
CA ASN A 457 -17.76 -24.13 22.15
C ASN A 457 -18.54 -24.65 23.39
N ALA A 458 -19.76 -24.19 23.56
CA ALA A 458 -20.65 -24.65 24.64
C ALA A 458 -22.11 -24.73 24.15
N ASN A 459 -22.85 -25.70 24.64
CA ASN A 459 -24.26 -25.85 24.25
C ASN A 459 -25.16 -24.73 24.76
N ASN A 460 -24.83 -24.14 25.91
CA ASN A 460 -25.60 -23.08 26.55
C ASN A 460 -24.73 -21.89 26.83
N GLN A 461 -25.29 -20.67 26.66
CA GLN A 461 -24.65 -19.45 27.08
C GLN A 461 -24.70 -19.36 28.62
N THR A 462 -23.54 -19.11 29.21
CA THR A 462 -23.39 -18.90 30.65
C THR A 462 -22.55 -17.66 30.90
N GLU A 463 -22.73 -16.99 32.04
CA GLU A 463 -21.90 -15.87 32.44
C GLU A 463 -20.42 -16.26 32.52
N PHE A 464 -20.13 -17.43 33.07
CA PHE A 464 -18.77 -18.02 33.09
C PHE A 464 -18.20 -18.16 31.68
N GLY A 465 -19.01 -18.67 30.72
CA GLY A 465 -18.56 -18.83 29.33
C GLY A 465 -18.23 -17.51 28.64
N VAL A 466 -19.05 -16.48 28.86
CA VAL A 466 -18.79 -15.13 28.35
C VAL A 466 -17.50 -14.57 28.96
N GLN A 467 -17.35 -14.70 30.28
CA GLN A 467 -16.15 -14.21 30.97
C GLN A 467 -14.89 -14.96 30.54
N LEU A 468 -14.96 -16.30 30.39
CA LEU A 468 -13.83 -17.11 29.91
C LEU A 468 -13.41 -16.71 28.50
N SER A 469 -14.37 -16.50 27.59
CA SER A 469 -14.08 -16.06 26.22
C SER A 469 -13.43 -14.67 26.19
N ALA A 470 -13.91 -13.73 27.01
CA ALA A 470 -13.30 -12.42 27.16
C ALA A 470 -11.88 -12.49 27.74
N ASN A 471 -11.64 -13.34 28.76
CA ASN A 471 -10.31 -13.52 29.34
C ASN A 471 -9.32 -14.11 28.32
N ARG A 472 -9.74 -15.01 27.43
CA ARG A 472 -8.93 -15.55 26.34
C ARG A 472 -8.57 -14.45 25.32
N ALA A 473 -9.55 -13.65 24.91
CA ALA A 473 -9.32 -12.50 24.05
C ALA A 473 -8.35 -11.48 24.68
N GLN A 474 -8.46 -11.26 26.00
CA GLN A 474 -7.52 -10.39 26.75
C GLN A 474 -6.09 -10.95 26.73
N THR A 475 -5.91 -12.26 26.80
CA THR A 475 -4.57 -12.88 26.69
C THR A 475 -3.97 -12.63 25.31
N VAL A 476 -4.76 -12.73 24.25
CA VAL A 476 -4.33 -12.38 22.88
C VAL A 476 -4.00 -10.88 22.77
N ALA A 477 -4.84 -10.01 23.32
CA ALA A 477 -4.59 -8.57 23.33
C ALA A 477 -3.28 -8.21 24.05
N ASN A 478 -3.01 -8.86 25.21
CA ASN A 478 -1.78 -8.66 25.94
C ASN A 478 -0.55 -9.09 25.14
N TYR A 479 -0.66 -10.18 24.37
CA TYR A 479 0.40 -10.60 23.46
C TYR A 479 0.67 -9.52 22.39
N LEU A 480 -0.36 -9.07 21.67
CA LEU A 480 -0.21 -8.01 20.65
C LEU A 480 0.43 -6.75 21.24
N ALA A 481 -0.03 -6.32 22.44
CA ALA A 481 0.53 -5.17 23.13
C ALA A 481 2.01 -5.37 23.48
N SER A 482 2.41 -6.58 23.92
CA SER A 482 3.80 -6.92 24.22
C SER A 482 4.72 -6.85 23.00
N GLN A 483 4.16 -6.99 21.79
CA GLN A 483 4.84 -6.85 20.51
C GLN A 483 4.82 -5.42 19.94
N GLY A 484 4.40 -4.44 20.76
CA GLY A 484 4.43 -3.02 20.43
C GLY A 484 3.16 -2.47 19.79
N ILE A 485 2.06 -3.23 19.72
CA ILE A 485 0.77 -2.70 19.29
C ILE A 485 0.19 -1.79 20.38
N ASP A 486 -0.21 -0.58 20.01
CA ASP A 486 -0.78 0.39 20.93
C ASP A 486 -2.06 -0.15 21.58
N GLN A 487 -2.09 -0.21 22.93
CA GLN A 487 -3.22 -0.69 23.70
C GLN A 487 -4.50 0.12 23.44
N ASN A 488 -4.37 1.40 23.08
CA ASN A 488 -5.51 2.24 22.75
C ASN A 488 -6.24 1.80 21.48
N ARG A 489 -5.59 1.05 20.62
CA ARG A 489 -6.18 0.45 19.43
C ARG A 489 -6.91 -0.87 19.71
N LEU A 490 -6.71 -1.49 20.88
CA LEU A 490 -7.23 -2.82 21.19
C LEU A 490 -8.58 -2.74 21.91
N ILE A 491 -9.60 -3.39 21.38
CA ILE A 491 -10.91 -3.60 22.00
C ILE A 491 -11.08 -5.10 22.22
N VAL A 492 -11.38 -5.48 23.46
CA VAL A 492 -11.54 -6.88 23.86
C VAL A 492 -12.99 -7.16 24.16
N THR A 493 -13.54 -8.22 23.55
CA THR A 493 -14.89 -8.71 23.78
C THR A 493 -14.91 -10.21 23.97
N GLY A 494 -15.97 -10.72 24.59
CA GLY A 494 -16.21 -12.15 24.73
C GLY A 494 -17.65 -12.48 24.38
N SER A 495 -17.85 -13.27 23.36
CA SER A 495 -19.18 -13.66 22.86
C SER A 495 -19.70 -14.96 23.51
N GLY A 496 -18.90 -15.61 24.36
CA GLY A 496 -19.28 -16.93 24.87
C GLY A 496 -19.54 -17.91 23.73
N ASN A 497 -20.72 -18.51 23.69
CA ASN A 497 -21.11 -19.45 22.62
C ASN A 497 -21.99 -18.84 21.53
N ALA A 498 -22.04 -17.52 21.41
CA ALA A 498 -22.96 -16.83 20.48
C ALA A 498 -22.72 -17.25 19.01
N LYS A 499 -21.47 -17.41 18.58
CA LYS A 499 -21.11 -17.91 17.24
C LYS A 499 -21.68 -19.31 16.97
N TYR A 500 -21.53 -20.23 17.94
CA TYR A 500 -22.12 -21.55 17.83
C TYR A 500 -23.66 -21.52 17.73
N GLN A 501 -24.32 -20.67 18.52
CA GLN A 501 -25.78 -20.55 18.49
C GLN A 501 -26.28 -19.93 17.17
N ALA A 502 -25.57 -18.94 16.64
CA ALA A 502 -25.89 -18.32 15.36
C ALA A 502 -25.84 -19.33 14.21
N ASP A 503 -24.74 -20.09 14.09
CA ASP A 503 -24.58 -21.11 13.06
C ASP A 503 -25.58 -22.27 13.21
N LYS A 504 -25.88 -22.63 14.45
CA LYS A 504 -26.91 -23.63 14.74
C LYS A 504 -28.30 -23.20 14.28
N ALA A 505 -28.66 -21.95 14.55
CA ALA A 505 -29.93 -21.37 14.12
C ALA A 505 -30.03 -21.27 12.58
N ALA A 506 -28.92 -20.98 11.92
CA ALA A 506 -28.81 -20.93 10.46
C ALA A 506 -28.73 -22.31 9.78
N GLY A 507 -28.59 -23.40 10.56
CA GLY A 507 -28.36 -24.74 10.01
C GLY A 507 -26.98 -24.94 9.38
N ALA A 508 -26.01 -24.08 9.72
CA ALA A 508 -24.68 -23.98 9.14
C ALA A 508 -23.55 -24.44 10.08
N LEU A 509 -23.85 -25.33 11.04
CA LEU A 509 -22.85 -25.82 11.98
C LEU A 509 -21.66 -26.45 11.27
N SER A 510 -20.46 -25.97 11.59
CA SER A 510 -19.22 -26.64 11.19
C SER A 510 -19.07 -28.00 11.85
N SER A 511 -18.57 -28.99 11.09
CA SER A 511 -18.13 -30.27 11.63
C SER A 511 -16.85 -30.13 12.46
N ASP A 512 -16.08 -29.08 12.28
CA ASP A 512 -14.90 -28.76 13.08
C ASP A 512 -15.31 -27.90 14.28
N ALA A 513 -15.36 -28.51 15.45
CA ALA A 513 -15.72 -27.83 16.69
C ALA A 513 -14.69 -26.74 17.10
N SER A 514 -13.48 -26.76 16.57
CA SER A 514 -12.43 -25.78 16.90
C SER A 514 -12.78 -24.38 16.44
N VAL A 515 -13.58 -24.22 15.37
CA VAL A 515 -14.05 -22.91 14.87
C VAL A 515 -14.88 -22.15 15.91
N TYR A 516 -15.47 -22.86 16.88
CA TYR A 516 -16.25 -22.28 17.98
C TYR A 516 -15.42 -22.08 19.26
N GLN A 517 -14.15 -22.53 19.28
CA GLN A 517 -13.18 -22.24 20.34
C GLN A 517 -12.06 -21.37 19.79
N SER A 518 -12.42 -20.23 19.23
CA SER A 518 -11.53 -19.37 18.46
C SER A 518 -11.42 -17.98 19.09
N THR A 519 -10.42 -17.25 18.63
CA THR A 519 -10.33 -15.80 18.84
C THR A 519 -10.37 -15.14 17.47
N ASP A 520 -11.42 -14.36 17.22
CA ASP A 520 -11.56 -13.62 15.98
C ASP A 520 -10.93 -12.23 16.17
N ILE A 521 -10.11 -11.79 15.22
CA ILE A 521 -9.44 -10.50 15.23
C ILE A 521 -9.90 -9.72 14.01
N SER A 522 -10.52 -8.58 14.25
CA SER A 522 -11.11 -7.72 13.23
C SER A 522 -10.44 -6.34 13.24
N PHE A 523 -10.17 -5.81 12.06
CA PHE A 523 -9.60 -4.49 11.85
C PHE A 523 -10.70 -3.55 11.36
N MET A 524 -10.96 -2.49 12.11
CA MET A 524 -12.02 -1.54 11.85
C MET A 524 -11.44 -0.18 11.48
N ARG A 525 -12.05 0.49 10.51
CA ARG A 525 -11.66 1.86 10.15
C ARG A 525 -11.89 2.80 11.32
N ILE A 526 -11.00 3.77 11.44
CA ILE A 526 -11.19 4.94 12.29
C ILE A 526 -11.82 5.98 11.38
N GLU A 527 -13.15 6.15 11.48
CA GLU A 527 -13.84 7.27 10.83
C GLU A 527 -13.40 8.57 11.51
N ASN A 528 -12.75 9.46 10.77
CA ASN A 528 -12.38 10.80 11.20
C ASN A 528 -13.41 11.81 10.74
#